data_747aa909233d213e08d2c809fa1fb00d
#
_entry.id   747aa909233d213e08d2c809fa1fb00d
#
_cell.length_a   1.000
_cell.length_b   1.000
_cell.length_c   1.000
_cell.angle_alpha   90.00
_cell.angle_beta   90.00
_cell.angle_gamma   90.00
#
_symmetry.space_group_name_H-M   'P 1'
#
loop_
_entity.id
_entity.type
_entity.pdbx_description
1 polymer ?
#
loop_
_entity_poly.entity_id
_entity_poly.type
_entity_poly.pdbx_seq_one_letter_code
_entity_poly.pdbx_strand_id
1 'polypeptide(L)'
;ISALITIVQENFGIITEPPDIENDYILFLQISMAPITEEIGFRLILIGIPLFLIYSHKSSLKFFIKSLWTPYSTLHIYDNKKAVTIIVIVGIFFGVAHVISGEPWTTGKILQASVGGIIIGWVYFRYGLAAAIILHWATNYFIYSYLFLISEINGISVQNASAHSMIGTFEIILIISGI
;
A
#
# COMPACT_ATOMS: atom_id res chain seq x y z
N ILE A 1 8.09 -4.11 -7.52
CA ILE A 1 8.27 -5.14 -6.47
C ILE A 1 6.99 -5.96 -6.34
N SER A 2 5.81 -5.33 -6.26
CA SER A 2 4.51 -6.02 -6.15
C SER A 2 4.32 -7.03 -7.29
N ALA A 3 4.50 -6.60 -8.54
CA ALA A 3 4.43 -7.44 -9.71
C ALA A 3 5.37 -8.66 -9.66
N LEU A 4 6.60 -8.48 -9.19
CA LEU A 4 7.54 -9.59 -9.04
C LEU A 4 7.03 -10.62 -8.01
N ILE A 5 6.43 -10.16 -6.92
CA ILE A 5 5.83 -11.03 -5.92
C ILE A 5 4.67 -11.81 -6.53
N THR A 6 3.78 -11.16 -7.30
CA THR A 6 2.66 -11.82 -7.98
C THR A 6 3.13 -12.91 -8.92
N ILE A 7 4.10 -12.62 -9.81
CA ILE A 7 4.67 -13.60 -10.74
C ILE A 7 5.24 -14.81 -9.99
N VAL A 8 5.96 -14.58 -8.89
CA VAL A 8 6.50 -15.68 -8.08
C VAL A 8 5.38 -16.50 -7.44
N GLN A 9 4.37 -15.85 -6.85
CA GLN A 9 3.24 -16.51 -6.20
C GLN A 9 2.43 -17.36 -7.18
N GLU A 10 2.17 -16.86 -8.39
CA GLU A 10 1.46 -17.59 -9.44
C GLU A 10 2.17 -18.89 -9.84
N ASN A 11 3.50 -18.90 -9.87
CA ASN A 11 4.28 -20.13 -10.13
C ASN A 11 4.10 -21.20 -9.02
N PHE A 12 3.64 -20.78 -7.82
CA PHE A 12 3.28 -21.69 -6.72
C PHE A 12 1.76 -21.93 -6.61
N GLY A 13 0.96 -21.46 -7.58
CA GLY A 13 -0.49 -21.59 -7.57
C GLY A 13 -1.21 -20.67 -6.57
N ILE A 14 -0.53 -19.63 -6.08
CA ILE A 14 -1.12 -18.64 -5.17
C ILE A 14 -1.64 -17.47 -6.01
N ILE A 15 -2.95 -17.29 -6.02
CA ILE A 15 -3.63 -16.27 -6.82
C ILE A 15 -3.89 -15.03 -5.96
N THR A 16 -3.73 -13.84 -6.55
CA THR A 16 -4.06 -12.56 -5.95
C THR A 16 -5.16 -11.89 -6.77
N GLU A 17 -6.39 -11.95 -6.28
CA GLU A 17 -7.56 -11.37 -6.92
C GLU A 17 -8.17 -10.26 -6.08
N PRO A 18 -8.70 -9.20 -6.71
CA PRO A 18 -9.45 -8.16 -6.02
C PRO A 18 -10.78 -8.69 -5.49
N PRO A 19 -11.42 -8.00 -4.53
CA PRO A 19 -12.78 -8.30 -4.09
C PRO A 19 -13.76 -8.31 -5.26
N ASP A 20 -14.75 -9.21 -5.20
CA ASP A 20 -15.82 -9.29 -6.18
C ASP A 20 -16.90 -8.25 -5.85
N ILE A 21 -16.90 -7.16 -6.60
CA ILE A 21 -17.85 -6.05 -6.46
C ILE A 21 -18.62 -5.92 -7.77
N GLU A 22 -19.95 -5.99 -7.71
CA GLU A 22 -20.83 -5.97 -8.90
C GLU A 22 -20.66 -4.71 -9.78
N ASN A 23 -20.19 -3.60 -9.21
CA ASN A 23 -20.08 -2.33 -9.94
C ASN A 23 -18.62 -1.88 -10.04
N ASP A 24 -18.07 -1.96 -11.23
CA ASP A 24 -16.69 -1.60 -11.54
C ASP A 24 -16.33 -0.13 -11.20
N TYR A 25 -17.28 0.81 -11.36
CA TYR A 25 -17.06 2.21 -10.98
C TYR A 25 -16.93 2.37 -9.47
N ILE A 26 -17.74 1.63 -8.70
CA ILE A 26 -17.66 1.64 -7.23
C ILE A 26 -16.33 1.04 -6.81
N LEU A 27 -15.90 -0.08 -7.39
CA LEU A 27 -14.60 -0.69 -7.14
C LEU A 27 -13.46 0.30 -7.43
N PHE A 28 -13.48 0.96 -8.58
CA PHE A 28 -12.48 1.96 -8.95
C PHE A 28 -12.41 3.13 -7.95
N LEU A 29 -13.56 3.67 -7.54
CA LEU A 29 -13.62 4.77 -6.58
C LEU A 29 -13.11 4.32 -5.20
N GLN A 30 -13.51 3.14 -4.73
CA GLN A 30 -13.05 2.59 -3.45
C GLN A 30 -11.53 2.44 -3.44
N ILE A 31 -10.96 1.79 -4.46
CA ILE A 31 -9.51 1.57 -4.55
C ILE A 31 -8.75 2.88 -4.71
N SER A 32 -9.31 3.86 -5.44
CA SER A 32 -8.69 5.18 -5.59
C SER A 32 -8.72 6.01 -4.30
N MET A 33 -9.74 5.84 -3.45
CA MET A 33 -9.86 6.57 -2.18
C MET A 33 -9.20 5.85 -0.99
N ALA A 34 -9.06 4.53 -1.06
CA ALA A 34 -8.46 3.71 -0.01
C ALA A 34 -7.12 4.25 0.51
N PRO A 35 -6.17 4.70 -0.33
CA PRO A 35 -4.89 5.21 0.14
C PRO A 35 -4.99 6.36 1.15
N ILE A 36 -6.00 7.21 1.05
CA ILE A 36 -6.17 8.33 1.99
C ILE A 36 -6.52 7.80 3.38
N THR A 37 -7.53 6.92 3.47
CA THR A 37 -8.00 6.37 4.75
C THR A 37 -7.00 5.40 5.36
N GLU A 38 -6.37 4.58 4.52
CA GLU A 38 -5.38 3.59 4.95
C GLU A 38 -4.10 4.24 5.45
N GLU A 39 -3.59 5.28 4.77
CA GLU A 39 -2.37 5.97 5.24
C GLU A 39 -2.62 6.72 6.55
N ILE A 40 -3.81 7.28 6.76
CA ILE A 40 -4.16 7.87 8.05
C ILE A 40 -4.19 6.79 9.14
N GLY A 41 -4.83 5.65 8.90
CA GLY A 41 -4.91 4.56 9.87
C GLY A 41 -3.55 3.91 10.15
N PHE A 42 -2.91 3.40 9.13
CA PHE A 42 -1.69 2.60 9.30
C PHE A 42 -0.43 3.46 9.52
N ARG A 43 -0.28 4.58 8.83
CA ARG A 43 0.96 5.37 8.94
C ARG A 43 0.87 6.44 10.00
N LEU A 44 -0.14 7.27 9.98
CA LEU A 44 -0.24 8.35 10.96
C LEU A 44 -0.53 7.79 12.36
N ILE A 45 -1.50 6.88 12.51
CA ILE A 45 -1.88 6.34 13.83
C ILE A 45 -0.92 5.24 14.29
N LEU A 46 -0.75 4.15 13.51
CA LEU A 46 -0.02 2.96 13.97
C LEU A 46 1.51 3.10 13.89
N ILE A 47 2.05 4.00 13.07
CA ILE A 47 3.50 4.28 13.04
C ILE A 47 3.78 5.63 13.71
N GLY A 48 3.08 6.69 13.33
CA GLY A 48 3.39 8.06 13.77
C GLY A 48 3.22 8.28 15.26
N ILE A 49 2.12 7.80 15.87
CA ILE A 49 1.91 7.94 17.31
C ILE A 49 2.96 7.17 18.11
N PRO A 50 3.25 5.87 17.86
CA PRO A 50 4.36 5.19 18.54
C PRO A 50 5.70 5.87 18.37
N LEU A 51 6.04 6.37 17.18
CA LEU A 51 7.29 7.12 16.99
C LEU A 51 7.31 8.39 17.83
N PHE A 52 6.20 9.12 17.88
CA PHE A 52 6.10 10.29 18.76
C PHE A 52 6.32 9.92 20.22
N LEU A 53 5.66 8.88 20.72
CA LEU A 53 5.79 8.45 22.11
C LEU A 53 7.22 8.02 22.48
N ILE A 54 7.94 7.42 21.53
CA ILE A 54 9.30 6.90 21.77
C ILE A 54 10.36 7.99 21.67
N TYR A 55 10.22 8.92 20.71
CA TYR A 55 11.30 9.86 20.37
C TYR A 55 11.00 11.32 20.74
N SER A 56 9.77 11.67 21.14
CA SER A 56 9.44 13.05 21.48
C SER A 56 9.98 13.45 22.82
N HIS A 57 10.56 14.64 22.85
CA HIS A 57 10.99 15.34 24.08
C HIS A 57 10.14 16.60 24.34
N LYS A 58 9.08 16.82 23.55
CA LYS A 58 8.22 18.01 23.62
C LYS A 58 6.76 17.61 23.67
N SER A 59 5.97 18.29 24.48
CA SER A 59 4.55 18.00 24.74
C SER A 59 3.59 19.04 24.11
N SER A 60 4.01 19.82 23.10
CA SER A 60 3.10 20.79 22.48
C SER A 60 2.27 20.13 21.34
N LEU A 61 1.00 20.52 21.24
CA LEU A 61 0.08 20.04 20.19
C LEU A 61 0.63 20.32 18.78
N LYS A 62 1.19 21.51 18.56
CA LYS A 62 1.81 21.87 17.27
C LYS A 62 2.96 20.94 16.90
N PHE A 63 3.79 20.58 17.88
CA PHE A 63 4.91 19.67 17.67
C PHE A 63 4.41 18.24 17.42
N PHE A 64 3.36 17.80 18.14
CA PHE A 64 2.70 16.51 17.92
C PHE A 64 2.20 16.39 16.47
N ILE A 65 1.34 17.31 16.00
CA ILE A 65 0.82 17.30 14.64
C ILE A 65 1.95 17.30 13.60
N LYS A 66 2.97 18.14 13.79
CA LYS A 66 4.12 18.20 12.88
C LYS A 66 4.90 16.88 12.85
N SER A 67 5.06 16.22 13.99
CA SER A 67 5.76 14.93 14.07
C SER A 67 4.99 13.79 13.40
N LEU A 68 3.67 13.82 13.42
CA LEU A 68 2.84 12.89 12.67
C LEU A 68 2.92 13.14 11.16
N TRP A 69 3.06 14.41 10.74
CA TRP A 69 3.16 14.76 9.32
C TRP A 69 4.52 14.42 8.72
N THR A 70 5.62 14.70 9.44
CA THR A 70 7.00 14.49 9.00
C THR A 70 7.85 13.91 10.15
N PRO A 71 7.71 12.62 10.50
CA PRO A 71 8.29 12.06 11.72
C PRO A 71 9.81 12.14 11.75
N TYR A 72 10.52 11.69 10.72
CA TYR A 72 11.98 11.64 10.73
C TYR A 72 12.63 12.99 11.00
N SER A 73 12.24 14.02 10.25
CA SER A 73 12.83 15.36 10.36
C SER A 73 12.41 16.09 11.63
N THR A 74 11.17 15.88 12.10
CA THR A 74 10.63 16.59 13.28
C THR A 74 11.12 15.96 14.57
N LEU A 75 11.23 14.65 14.66
CA LEU A 75 11.67 13.92 15.86
C LEU A 75 13.19 13.75 15.91
N HIS A 76 13.94 14.13 14.87
CA HIS A 76 15.40 13.99 14.78
C HIS A 76 15.88 12.57 15.11
N ILE A 77 15.28 11.56 14.46
CA ILE A 77 15.55 10.16 14.72
C ILE A 77 16.87 9.75 14.06
N TYR A 78 17.91 9.53 14.86
CA TYR A 78 19.23 9.08 14.39
C TYR A 78 19.37 7.54 14.42
N ASP A 79 18.85 6.88 15.46
CA ASP A 79 18.78 5.42 15.53
C ASP A 79 17.44 4.91 15.02
N ASN A 80 17.46 4.35 13.82
CA ASN A 80 16.25 3.92 13.11
C ASN A 80 15.76 2.54 13.53
N LYS A 81 16.45 1.78 14.39
CA LYS A 81 16.11 0.38 14.69
C LYS A 81 14.68 0.20 15.17
N LYS A 82 14.25 0.98 16.16
CA LYS A 82 12.86 0.92 16.67
C LYS A 82 11.84 1.36 15.62
N ALA A 83 12.18 2.38 14.82
CA ALA A 83 11.31 2.85 13.74
C ALA A 83 11.12 1.76 12.68
N VAL A 84 12.20 1.11 12.24
CA VAL A 84 12.14 -0.01 11.28
C VAL A 84 11.33 -1.17 11.84
N THR A 85 11.50 -1.52 13.10
CA THR A 85 10.72 -2.59 13.75
C THR A 85 9.22 -2.28 13.71
N ILE A 86 8.80 -1.05 14.05
CA ILE A 86 7.40 -0.62 13.99
C ILE A 86 6.88 -0.68 12.55
N ILE A 87 7.66 -0.17 11.59
CA ILE A 87 7.29 -0.18 10.17
C ILE A 87 7.06 -1.61 9.66
N VAL A 88 7.95 -2.54 10.01
CA VAL A 88 7.81 -3.95 9.60
C VAL A 88 6.57 -4.60 10.20
N ILE A 89 6.34 -4.42 11.52
CA ILE A 89 5.16 -4.97 12.20
C ILE A 89 3.88 -4.41 11.59
N VAL A 90 3.80 -3.08 11.40
CA VAL A 90 2.61 -2.42 10.82
C VAL A 90 2.44 -2.80 9.34
N GLY A 91 3.52 -2.97 8.58
CA GLY A 91 3.47 -3.44 7.20
C GLY A 91 2.92 -4.86 7.07
N ILE A 92 3.33 -5.79 7.95
CA ILE A 92 2.75 -7.15 8.00
C ILE A 92 1.27 -7.08 8.38
N PHE A 93 0.92 -6.28 9.38
CA PHE A 93 -0.48 -6.10 9.79
C PHE A 93 -1.34 -5.51 8.65
N PHE A 94 -0.78 -4.58 7.87
CA PHE A 94 -1.43 -4.02 6.68
C PHE A 94 -1.78 -5.12 5.66
N GLY A 95 -0.86 -6.05 5.39
CA GLY A 95 -1.12 -7.19 4.51
C GLY A 95 -2.22 -8.11 5.03
N VAL A 96 -2.18 -8.44 6.32
CA VAL A 96 -3.21 -9.28 6.97
C VAL A 96 -4.57 -8.60 6.94
N ALA A 97 -4.62 -7.30 7.19
CA ALA A 97 -5.86 -6.52 7.19
C ALA A 97 -6.62 -6.61 5.86
N HIS A 98 -5.92 -6.71 4.72
CA HIS A 98 -6.56 -6.86 3.40
C HIS A 98 -7.38 -8.15 3.26
N VAL A 99 -7.04 -9.20 4.00
CA VAL A 99 -7.73 -10.49 3.90
C VAL A 99 -8.82 -10.64 4.95
N ILE A 100 -8.70 -9.99 6.11
CA ILE A 100 -9.67 -10.09 7.20
C ILE A 100 -10.70 -8.95 7.22
N SER A 101 -10.57 -7.93 6.38
CA SER A 101 -11.53 -6.83 6.23
C SER A 101 -12.81 -7.29 5.54
N GLY A 102 -13.87 -6.49 5.60
CA GLY A 102 -15.22 -6.87 5.19
C GLY A 102 -15.42 -7.27 3.72
N GLU A 103 -14.54 -6.86 2.82
CA GLU A 103 -14.46 -7.30 1.42
C GLU A 103 -13.07 -7.86 1.17
N PRO A 104 -12.83 -9.13 1.56
CA PRO A 104 -11.48 -9.67 1.63
C PRO A 104 -10.90 -9.98 0.25
N TRP A 105 -9.64 -9.63 0.08
CA TRP A 105 -8.80 -10.13 -1.00
C TRP A 105 -8.47 -11.61 -0.81
N THR A 106 -8.05 -12.27 -1.87
CA THR A 106 -7.47 -13.63 -1.75
C THR A 106 -6.17 -13.61 -0.94
N THR A 107 -5.79 -14.77 -0.38
CA THR A 107 -4.63 -14.89 0.54
C THR A 107 -3.30 -14.47 -0.08
N GLY A 108 -3.18 -14.51 -1.41
CA GLY A 108 -2.01 -14.00 -2.12
C GLY A 108 -1.72 -12.52 -1.85
N LYS A 109 -2.74 -11.73 -1.53
CA LYS A 109 -2.59 -10.31 -1.20
C LYS A 109 -1.77 -10.06 0.07
N ILE A 110 -1.74 -11.00 1.02
CA ILE A 110 -1.02 -10.80 2.30
C ILE A 110 0.44 -10.42 2.05
N LEU A 111 1.17 -11.23 1.29
CA LEU A 111 2.60 -10.98 1.06
C LEU A 111 2.82 -9.70 0.25
N GLN A 112 2.05 -9.52 -0.84
CA GLN A 112 2.12 -8.36 -1.70
C GLN A 112 1.87 -7.06 -0.93
N ALA A 113 0.76 -7.01 -0.16
CA ALA A 113 0.39 -5.83 0.61
C ALA A 113 1.33 -5.62 1.82
N SER A 114 1.85 -6.68 2.45
CA SER A 114 2.84 -6.53 3.53
C SER A 114 4.12 -5.86 3.05
N VAL A 115 4.67 -6.30 1.93
CA VAL A 115 5.88 -5.71 1.36
C VAL A 115 5.61 -4.27 0.91
N GLY A 116 4.50 -4.02 0.21
CA GLY A 116 4.06 -2.66 -0.14
C GLY A 116 3.90 -1.78 1.10
N GLY A 117 3.26 -2.33 2.15
CA GLY A 117 3.06 -1.68 3.43
C GLY A 117 4.36 -1.27 4.13
N ILE A 118 5.40 -2.12 4.09
CA ILE A 118 6.73 -1.80 4.62
C ILE A 118 7.38 -0.68 3.82
N ILE A 119 7.33 -0.74 2.49
CA ILE A 119 7.92 0.29 1.61
C ILE A 119 7.24 1.64 1.83
N ILE A 120 5.90 1.68 1.81
CA ILE A 120 5.14 2.93 2.02
C ILE A 120 5.34 3.43 3.46
N GLY A 121 5.43 2.52 4.46
CA GLY A 121 5.76 2.86 5.83
C GLY A 121 7.14 3.52 5.96
N TRP A 122 8.13 3.04 5.21
CA TRP A 122 9.45 3.68 5.14
C TRP A 122 9.39 5.05 4.45
N VAL A 123 8.63 5.19 3.36
CA VAL A 123 8.40 6.47 2.68
C VAL A 123 7.73 7.47 3.63
N TYR A 124 6.69 7.04 4.36
CA TYR A 124 6.06 7.84 5.40
C TYR A 124 7.08 8.31 6.45
N PHE A 125 7.85 7.37 6.99
CA PHE A 125 8.86 7.68 8.00
C PHE A 125 9.85 8.71 7.49
N ARG A 126 10.37 8.55 6.28
CA ARG A 126 11.46 9.36 5.73
C ARG A 126 11.00 10.69 5.14
N TYR A 127 9.87 10.68 4.41
CA TYR A 127 9.41 11.81 3.59
C TYR A 127 8.07 12.39 4.05
N GLY A 128 7.37 11.72 4.95
CA GLY A 128 6.12 12.19 5.55
C GLY A 128 4.86 11.65 4.90
N LEU A 129 3.71 12.04 5.49
CA LEU A 129 2.40 11.49 5.15
C LEU A 129 1.98 11.78 3.71
N ALA A 130 2.23 12.99 3.22
CA ALA A 130 1.85 13.35 1.85
C ALA A 130 2.57 12.47 0.80
N ALA A 131 3.86 12.19 1.00
CA ALA A 131 4.61 11.32 0.10
C ALA A 131 4.07 9.88 0.11
N ALA A 132 3.71 9.35 1.28
CA ALA A 132 3.11 8.03 1.41
C ALA A 132 1.75 7.94 0.70
N ILE A 133 0.87 8.92 0.92
CA ILE A 133 -0.45 8.98 0.27
C ILE A 133 -0.30 9.05 -1.25
N ILE A 134 0.56 9.94 -1.77
CA ILE A 134 0.75 10.09 -3.22
C ILE A 134 1.31 8.81 -3.84
N LEU A 135 2.32 8.19 -3.23
CA LEU A 135 2.90 6.95 -3.72
C LEU A 135 1.87 5.82 -3.75
N HIS A 136 1.12 5.63 -2.66
CA HIS A 136 0.10 4.59 -2.57
C HIS A 136 -1.03 4.85 -3.57
N TRP A 137 -1.54 6.09 -3.62
CA TRP A 137 -2.57 6.49 -4.56
C TRP A 137 -2.14 6.28 -6.00
N ALA A 138 -0.95 6.72 -6.38
CA ALA A 138 -0.44 6.56 -7.74
C ALA A 138 -0.32 5.07 -8.11
N THR A 139 0.18 4.22 -7.18
CA THR A 139 0.29 2.78 -7.40
C THR A 139 -1.08 2.15 -7.68
N ASN A 140 -2.08 2.42 -6.83
CA ASN A 140 -3.42 1.91 -7.03
C ASN A 140 -4.03 2.45 -8.32
N TYR A 141 -3.98 3.77 -8.52
CA TYR A 141 -4.59 4.42 -9.68
C TYR A 141 -4.06 3.86 -11.01
N PHE A 142 -2.75 3.76 -11.19
CA PHE A 142 -2.17 3.29 -12.44
C PHE A 142 -2.46 1.81 -12.70
N ILE A 143 -2.32 0.94 -11.70
CA ILE A 143 -2.57 -0.48 -11.84
C ILE A 143 -4.04 -0.73 -12.19
N TYR A 144 -4.96 -0.14 -11.45
CA TYR A 144 -6.39 -0.37 -11.65
C TYR A 144 -6.96 0.32 -12.89
N SER A 145 -6.47 1.51 -13.26
CA SER A 145 -6.85 2.14 -14.54
C SER A 145 -6.47 1.24 -15.72
N TYR A 146 -5.32 0.58 -15.64
CA TYR A 146 -4.89 -0.34 -16.69
C TYR A 146 -5.69 -1.65 -16.67
N LEU A 147 -6.03 -2.17 -15.50
CA LEU A 147 -6.95 -3.32 -15.33
C LEU A 147 -8.30 -3.06 -15.95
N PHE A 148 -8.92 -1.91 -15.66
CA PHE A 148 -10.20 -1.52 -16.26
C PHE A 148 -10.11 -1.37 -17.78
N LEU A 149 -9.02 -0.80 -18.28
CA LEU A 149 -8.80 -0.68 -19.72
C LEU A 149 -8.76 -2.05 -20.39
N ILE A 150 -8.07 -3.03 -19.80
CA ILE A 150 -8.00 -4.41 -20.34
C ILE A 150 -9.36 -5.08 -20.26
N SER A 151 -10.07 -4.94 -19.16
CA SER A 151 -11.43 -5.45 -18.96
C SER A 151 -12.35 -4.96 -20.08
N GLU A 152 -12.37 -3.65 -20.32
CA GLU A 152 -13.23 -3.02 -21.32
C GLU A 152 -12.87 -3.43 -22.76
N ILE A 153 -11.58 -3.41 -23.12
CA ILE A 153 -11.13 -3.76 -24.49
C ILE A 153 -11.42 -5.22 -24.82
N ASN A 154 -11.31 -6.14 -23.86
CA ASN A 154 -11.47 -7.57 -24.09
C ASN A 154 -12.87 -8.07 -23.74
N GLY A 155 -13.76 -7.25 -23.18
CA GLY A 155 -15.11 -7.65 -22.77
C GLY A 155 -15.11 -8.71 -21.66
N ILE A 156 -14.14 -8.67 -20.74
CA ILE A 156 -13.98 -9.61 -19.64
C ILE A 156 -14.17 -8.90 -18.29
N SER A 157 -14.45 -9.64 -17.22
CA SER A 157 -14.52 -9.05 -15.88
C SER A 157 -13.15 -8.51 -15.41
N VAL A 158 -13.16 -7.56 -14.47
CA VAL A 158 -11.94 -7.02 -13.87
C VAL A 158 -11.12 -8.12 -13.19
N GLN A 159 -11.76 -9.11 -12.57
CA GLN A 159 -11.11 -10.29 -11.99
C GLN A 159 -10.36 -11.08 -13.06
N ASN A 160 -11.00 -11.38 -14.19
CA ASN A 160 -10.36 -12.07 -15.32
C ASN A 160 -9.26 -11.23 -15.98
N ALA A 161 -9.42 -9.90 -16.00
CA ALA A 161 -8.40 -8.99 -16.50
C ALA A 161 -7.12 -9.05 -15.65
N SER A 162 -7.22 -9.31 -14.36
CA SER A 162 -6.05 -9.41 -13.46
C SER A 162 -5.11 -10.57 -13.82
N ALA A 163 -5.65 -11.66 -14.39
CA ALA A 163 -4.89 -12.82 -14.89
C ALA A 163 -4.51 -12.72 -16.37
N HIS A 164 -4.87 -11.63 -17.05
CA HIS A 164 -4.63 -11.47 -18.48
C HIS A 164 -3.16 -11.18 -18.78
N SER A 165 -2.61 -11.77 -19.85
CA SER A 165 -1.19 -11.61 -20.23
C SER A 165 -0.73 -10.16 -20.46
N MET A 166 -1.65 -9.26 -20.81
CA MET A 166 -1.35 -7.82 -20.93
C MET A 166 -0.99 -7.18 -19.58
N ILE A 167 -1.57 -7.65 -18.46
CA ILE A 167 -1.18 -7.19 -17.12
C ILE A 167 0.26 -7.59 -16.83
N GLY A 168 0.62 -8.84 -17.03
CA GLY A 168 2.01 -9.30 -16.86
C GLY A 168 3.00 -8.51 -17.71
N THR A 169 2.62 -8.18 -18.95
CA THR A 169 3.46 -7.33 -19.82
C THR A 169 3.62 -5.92 -19.24
N PHE A 170 2.53 -5.32 -18.77
CA PHE A 170 2.56 -4.00 -18.14
C PHE A 170 3.42 -4.00 -16.86
N GLU A 171 3.28 -5.01 -16.03
CA GLU A 171 4.07 -5.19 -14.81
C GLU A 171 5.57 -5.34 -15.11
N ILE A 172 5.93 -6.09 -16.16
CA ILE A 172 7.32 -6.21 -16.62
C ILE A 172 7.87 -4.84 -17.06
N ILE A 173 7.08 -4.06 -17.80
CA ILE A 173 7.46 -2.69 -18.20
C ILE A 173 7.70 -1.81 -16.97
N LEU A 174 6.85 -1.86 -15.97
CA LEU A 174 7.02 -1.12 -14.71
C LEU A 174 8.30 -1.54 -13.97
N ILE A 175 8.60 -2.84 -13.93
CA ILE A 175 9.84 -3.35 -13.31
C ILE A 175 11.08 -2.82 -14.04
N ILE A 176 11.07 -2.87 -15.37
CA ILE A 176 12.21 -2.41 -16.19
C ILE A 176 12.40 -0.89 -16.09
N SER A 177 11.31 -0.13 -16.03
CA SER A 177 11.35 1.33 -15.88
C SER A 177 11.73 1.81 -14.47
N GLY A 178 11.76 0.90 -13.48
CA GLY A 178 12.11 1.23 -12.09
C GLY A 178 11.01 1.94 -11.32
N ILE A 179 9.76 1.82 -11.78
CA ILE A 179 8.56 2.38 -11.15
C ILE A 179 7.86 1.34 -10.28
#